data_2a6446bcba79f406be155ebfeceba7d3
#
_entry.id   2a6446bcba79f406be155ebfeceba7d3
#
_cell.length_a   1.000
_cell.length_b   1.000
_cell.length_c   1.000
_cell.angle_alpha   90.00
_cell.angle_beta   90.00
_cell.angle_gamma   90.00
#
_symmetry.space_group_name_H-M   'P 1'
#
loop_
_entity.id
_entity.type
_entity.pdbx_description
1 polymer ?
#
loop_
_entity_poly.entity_id
_entity_poly.type
_entity_poly.pdbx_seq_one_letter_code
_entity_poly.pdbx_strand_id
1 'polypeptide(L)'
;MTTEHKVALVDSVWETYGLEPALAAVSLPKSTWYYQRNQKVAYEDKYADVLAELEEIARDHPEYGYRRTTVELRDTYERVVNHKVVQRLFRAWDLCLARSVRPPKPSGIRQAIVASGERANLVAQLEHIELFEVAYTDFTELVYADGRRKAHLLPIVDHVCKMVYGWAVGEHDDTALALRAWQRAKQTFQQLDIPYAGMIVHHDQDAVFTGYEWARQLIVKDGVRLSFTLRGFKDNPEMESFNGRFKEENRSLLLEAQTLDELMEVVDQRMDYHNVERRHSSIGYVSPVAYIERVRSGLEE
;
A
#
# COMPACT_ATOMS: atom_id res chain seq x y z
N MET A 1 -7.52 41.46 32.36
CA MET A 1 -6.10 41.72 32.08
C MET A 1 -5.40 40.37 32.02
N THR A 2 -4.68 40.06 30.94
CA THR A 2 -3.96 38.77 30.79
C THR A 2 -2.73 38.75 31.71
N THR A 3 -2.20 37.54 31.99
CA THR A 3 -0.99 37.40 32.82
C THR A 3 0.21 38.17 32.24
N GLU A 4 0.35 38.14 30.90
CA GLU A 4 1.41 38.87 30.19
C GLU A 4 1.31 40.41 30.40
N HIS A 5 0.09 40.96 30.29
CA HIS A 5 -0.14 42.39 30.56
C HIS A 5 0.17 42.76 32.01
N LYS A 6 -0.15 41.87 32.96
CA LYS A 6 0.20 42.10 34.40
C LYS A 6 1.70 42.08 34.61
N VAL A 7 2.43 41.16 33.96
CA VAL A 7 3.90 41.10 34.03
C VAL A 7 4.51 42.36 33.44
N ALA A 8 4.09 42.78 32.25
CA ALA A 8 4.62 43.97 31.60
C ALA A 8 4.37 45.24 32.46
N LEU A 9 3.22 45.34 33.14
CA LEU A 9 2.94 46.46 34.04
C LEU A 9 3.83 46.44 35.28
N VAL A 10 4.03 45.28 35.90
CA VAL A 10 4.95 45.11 37.01
C VAL A 10 6.36 45.48 36.60
N ASP A 11 6.83 45.03 35.44
CA ASP A 11 8.16 45.30 34.89
C ASP A 11 8.39 46.81 34.65
N SER A 12 7.36 47.57 34.33
CA SER A 12 7.49 49.03 34.13
C SER A 12 7.58 49.85 35.40
N VAL A 13 7.19 49.27 36.56
CA VAL A 13 7.04 50.08 37.82
C VAL A 13 7.80 49.50 39.01
N TRP A 14 8.26 48.27 38.99
CA TRP A 14 8.84 47.61 40.15
C TRP A 14 10.15 48.23 40.65
N GLU A 15 10.93 48.83 39.78
CA GLU A 15 12.16 49.54 40.17
C GLU A 15 11.87 50.82 40.95
N THR A 16 10.75 51.48 40.63
CA THR A 16 10.39 52.76 41.28
C THR A 16 9.62 52.54 42.58
N TYR A 17 8.67 51.58 42.59
CA TYR A 17 7.74 51.40 43.73
C TYR A 17 8.00 50.13 44.55
N GLY A 18 8.96 49.34 44.16
CA GLY A 18 9.24 48.03 44.74
C GLY A 18 8.43 46.90 44.17
N LEU A 19 9.00 45.71 44.17
CA LEU A 19 8.39 44.52 43.53
C LEU A 19 7.11 44.04 44.24
N GLU A 20 7.13 43.99 45.56
CA GLU A 20 5.99 43.46 46.33
C GLU A 20 4.72 44.33 46.20
N PRO A 21 4.81 45.69 46.33
CA PRO A 21 3.65 46.55 46.06
C PRO A 21 3.15 46.46 44.63
N ALA A 22 4.04 46.38 43.64
CA ALA A 22 3.67 46.27 42.23
C ALA A 22 2.94 44.95 41.93
N LEU A 23 3.41 43.83 42.47
CA LEU A 23 2.74 42.53 42.34
C LEU A 23 1.39 42.52 43.02
N ALA A 24 1.30 43.11 44.24
CA ALA A 24 0.01 43.17 44.95
C ALA A 24 -1.03 44.03 44.21
N ALA A 25 -0.63 45.14 43.60
CA ALA A 25 -1.52 46.01 42.84
C ALA A 25 -2.23 45.33 41.69
N VAL A 26 -1.58 44.36 41.03
CA VAL A 26 -2.14 43.61 39.91
C VAL A 26 -2.58 42.19 40.28
N SER A 27 -2.50 41.82 41.56
CA SER A 27 -2.79 40.47 42.07
C SER A 27 -2.04 39.40 41.26
N LEU A 28 -0.72 39.57 41.10
CA LEU A 28 0.16 38.63 40.40
C LEU A 28 1.06 37.92 41.39
N PRO A 29 1.04 36.56 41.50
CA PRO A 29 1.95 35.84 42.37
C PRO A 29 3.42 36.06 41.99
N LYS A 30 4.30 36.25 42.98
CA LYS A 30 5.72 36.44 42.77
C LYS A 30 6.38 35.31 41.98
N SER A 31 5.96 34.07 42.22
CA SER A 31 6.41 32.89 41.44
C SER A 31 6.05 32.97 39.96
N THR A 32 4.84 33.47 39.64
CA THR A 32 4.39 33.66 38.27
C THR A 32 5.17 34.73 37.56
N TRP A 33 5.47 35.86 38.25
CA TRP A 33 6.28 36.91 37.67
C TRP A 33 7.71 36.46 37.38
N TYR A 34 8.38 35.77 38.33
CA TYR A 34 9.69 35.21 38.05
C TYR A 34 9.68 34.15 36.97
N TYR A 35 8.64 33.33 36.90
CA TYR A 35 8.48 32.32 35.83
C TYR A 35 8.39 32.99 34.47
N GLN A 36 7.56 34.02 34.31
CA GLN A 36 7.41 34.73 33.05
C GLN A 36 8.65 35.51 32.64
N ARG A 37 9.26 36.20 33.58
CA ARG A 37 10.48 36.99 33.35
C ARG A 37 11.71 36.13 33.06
N ASN A 38 11.78 34.97 33.67
CA ASN A 38 12.80 33.96 33.40
C ASN A 38 12.36 32.97 32.32
N GLN A 39 11.41 33.36 31.44
CA GLN A 39 11.09 32.53 30.30
C GLN A 39 12.38 32.19 29.58
N LYS A 40 12.72 30.92 29.65
CA LYS A 40 13.92 30.36 29.01
C LYS A 40 13.80 30.66 27.54
N VAL A 41 14.87 31.19 26.96
CA VAL A 41 15.06 31.24 25.50
C VAL A 41 14.51 29.95 24.92
N ALA A 42 13.68 30.03 23.90
CA ALA A 42 13.13 28.85 23.25
C ALA A 42 14.26 27.88 22.89
N TYR A 43 14.01 26.58 22.93
CA TYR A 43 15.07 25.61 22.62
C TYR A 43 15.61 25.82 21.20
N GLU A 44 14.76 26.25 20.30
CA GLU A 44 15.08 26.58 18.91
C GLU A 44 16.13 27.71 18.85
N ASP A 45 15.94 28.78 19.59
CA ASP A 45 16.89 29.91 19.64
C ASP A 45 18.18 29.53 20.35
N LYS A 46 18.07 28.72 21.43
CA LYS A 46 19.23 28.29 22.21
C LYS A 46 20.17 27.38 21.42
N TYR A 47 19.62 26.60 20.49
CA TYR A 47 20.35 25.61 19.71
C TYR A 47 20.32 25.94 18.21
N ALA A 48 20.10 27.20 17.86
CA ALA A 48 20.12 27.66 16.46
C ALA A 48 21.44 27.35 15.74
N ASP A 49 22.54 27.32 16.50
CA ASP A 49 23.87 26.97 16.00
C ASP A 49 24.03 25.48 15.59
N VAL A 50 23.09 24.62 15.98
CA VAL A 50 23.11 23.17 15.66
C VAL A 50 22.16 22.84 14.48
N LEU A 51 21.42 23.83 13.97
CA LEU A 51 20.42 23.60 12.92
C LEU A 51 21.07 23.05 11.63
N ALA A 52 22.17 23.67 11.21
CA ALA A 52 22.84 23.30 9.96
C ALA A 52 23.32 21.84 9.99
N GLU A 53 23.92 21.41 11.09
CA GLU A 53 24.40 20.03 11.27
C GLU A 53 23.22 19.04 11.33
N LEU A 54 22.10 19.42 11.97
CA LEU A 54 20.90 18.55 11.99
C LEU A 54 20.24 18.41 10.63
N GLU A 55 20.20 19.49 9.83
CA GLU A 55 19.69 19.45 8.45
C GLU A 55 20.59 18.60 7.54
N GLU A 56 21.92 18.72 7.70
CA GLU A 56 22.88 17.90 6.95
C GLU A 56 22.71 16.42 7.29
N ILE A 57 22.69 16.06 8.58
CA ILE A 57 22.46 14.67 9.00
C ILE A 57 21.11 14.14 8.50
N ALA A 58 20.05 14.95 8.55
CA ALA A 58 18.72 14.54 8.08
C ALA A 58 18.67 14.33 6.56
N ARG A 59 19.48 15.06 5.80
CA ARG A 59 19.63 14.91 4.34
C ARG A 59 20.44 13.68 3.97
N ASP A 60 21.56 13.46 4.64
CA ASP A 60 22.50 12.38 4.30
C ASP A 60 22.02 11.04 4.84
N HIS A 61 21.26 11.04 5.94
CA HIS A 61 20.72 9.88 6.61
C HIS A 61 19.22 10.00 6.87
N PRO A 62 18.39 9.98 5.81
CA PRO A 62 16.95 10.19 5.94
C PRO A 62 16.25 9.11 6.78
N GLU A 63 16.91 7.97 7.02
CA GLU A 63 16.40 6.88 7.88
C GLU A 63 16.74 7.08 9.37
N TYR A 64 17.54 8.11 9.75
CA TYR A 64 17.90 8.35 11.14
C TYR A 64 16.75 9.02 11.89
N GLY A 65 16.40 8.44 13.03
CA GLY A 65 15.56 9.11 14.03
C GLY A 65 16.44 9.84 15.06
N TYR A 66 15.85 10.69 15.86
CA TYR A 66 16.57 11.57 16.82
C TYR A 66 17.67 10.88 17.65
N ARG A 67 17.55 9.58 17.96
CA ARG A 67 18.58 8.84 18.74
C ARG A 67 19.85 8.63 17.92
N ARG A 68 19.73 8.19 16.66
CA ARG A 68 20.88 8.00 15.76
C ARG A 68 21.51 9.34 15.42
N THR A 69 20.70 10.35 15.13
CA THR A 69 21.15 11.72 14.90
C THR A 69 21.90 12.30 16.11
N THR A 70 21.49 11.98 17.35
CA THR A 70 22.22 12.41 18.55
C THR A 70 23.62 11.80 18.62
N VAL A 71 23.76 10.55 18.20
CA VAL A 71 25.07 9.88 18.14
C VAL A 71 25.92 10.51 17.04
N GLU A 72 25.36 10.73 15.86
CA GLU A 72 26.04 11.36 14.73
C GLU A 72 26.54 12.77 15.05
N LEU A 73 25.69 13.61 15.68
CA LEU A 73 26.09 14.94 16.18
C LEU A 73 27.32 14.88 17.09
N ARG A 74 27.36 13.87 17.97
CA ARG A 74 28.49 13.74 18.90
C ARG A 74 29.74 13.23 18.20
N ASP A 75 29.61 12.22 17.35
CA ASP A 75 30.74 11.47 16.80
C ASP A 75 31.35 12.18 15.58
N THR A 76 30.56 12.84 14.77
CA THR A 76 31.00 13.52 13.53
C THR A 76 31.19 15.01 13.72
N TYR A 77 30.31 15.67 14.50
CA TYR A 77 30.34 17.14 14.69
C TYR A 77 30.82 17.56 16.06
N GLU A 78 31.24 16.62 16.90
CA GLU A 78 31.75 16.85 18.28
C GLU A 78 30.75 17.67 19.17
N ARG A 79 29.43 17.60 18.85
CA ARG A 79 28.36 18.30 19.54
C ARG A 79 27.68 17.41 20.56
N VAL A 80 27.80 17.72 21.83
CA VAL A 80 27.13 17.01 22.93
C VAL A 80 25.77 17.63 23.22
N VAL A 81 24.72 17.10 22.64
CA VAL A 81 23.34 17.56 22.87
C VAL A 81 22.50 16.39 23.41
N ASN A 82 21.65 16.68 24.40
CA ASN A 82 20.79 15.66 24.97
C ASN A 82 19.76 15.18 23.93
N HIS A 83 19.59 13.87 23.81
CA HIS A 83 18.66 13.27 22.82
C HIS A 83 17.20 13.78 22.93
N LYS A 84 16.75 14.20 24.14
CA LYS A 84 15.41 14.81 24.32
C LYS A 84 15.34 16.21 23.69
N VAL A 85 16.46 16.92 23.68
CA VAL A 85 16.56 18.22 22.99
C VAL A 85 16.54 17.99 21.48
N VAL A 86 17.37 17.08 20.96
CA VAL A 86 17.37 16.73 19.54
C VAL A 86 15.96 16.30 19.08
N GLN A 87 15.25 15.49 19.87
CA GLN A 87 13.87 15.10 19.57
C GLN A 87 12.91 16.31 19.47
N ARG A 88 13.08 17.31 20.32
CA ARG A 88 12.27 18.54 20.31
C ARG A 88 12.61 19.40 19.09
N LEU A 89 13.89 19.59 18.79
CA LEU A 89 14.37 20.34 17.62
C LEU A 89 13.91 19.68 16.31
N PHE A 90 13.97 18.35 16.21
CA PHE A 90 13.47 17.61 15.07
C PHE A 90 11.99 17.88 14.78
N ARG A 91 11.18 18.05 15.83
CA ARG A 91 9.76 18.40 15.68
C ARG A 91 9.56 19.88 15.32
N ALA A 92 10.32 20.77 15.96
CA ALA A 92 10.20 22.21 15.75
C ALA A 92 10.62 22.62 14.35
N TRP A 93 11.64 21.95 13.79
CA TRP A 93 12.21 22.24 12.47
C TRP A 93 11.75 21.28 11.37
N ASP A 94 10.73 20.45 11.65
CA ASP A 94 10.14 19.48 10.73
C ASP A 94 11.14 18.51 10.08
N LEU A 95 12.19 18.15 10.82
CA LEU A 95 13.22 17.20 10.41
C LEU A 95 12.82 15.74 10.72
N CYS A 96 11.61 15.52 11.22
CA CYS A 96 11.12 14.19 11.54
C CYS A 96 10.86 13.39 10.28
N LEU A 97 11.30 12.12 10.30
CA LEU A 97 10.89 11.17 9.29
C LEU A 97 9.37 11.12 9.16
N ALA A 98 8.85 11.36 7.98
CA ALA A 98 7.44 11.18 7.63
C ALA A 98 7.08 9.68 7.59
N ARG A 99 7.30 8.95 8.69
CA ARG A 99 6.85 7.57 8.82
C ARG A 99 5.45 7.56 9.42
N SER A 100 4.49 7.11 8.65
CA SER A 100 3.24 6.61 9.21
C SER A 100 3.58 5.36 10.05
N VAL A 101 3.79 5.55 11.36
CA VAL A 101 4.11 4.46 12.29
C VAL A 101 2.88 3.61 12.61
N ARG A 102 1.70 4.09 12.22
CA ARG A 102 0.45 3.34 12.41
C ARG A 102 0.02 2.80 11.05
N PRO A 103 -0.08 1.48 10.91
CA PRO A 103 -0.72 0.91 9.74
C PRO A 103 -2.13 1.52 9.62
N PRO A 104 -2.61 1.80 8.41
CA PRO A 104 -3.96 2.28 8.21
C PRO A 104 -4.93 1.32 8.88
N LYS A 105 -6.00 1.86 9.47
CA LYS A 105 -7.03 1.00 10.08
C LYS A 105 -7.56 0.06 9.00
N PRO A 106 -7.70 -1.24 9.29
CA PRO A 106 -8.23 -2.18 8.33
C PRO A 106 -9.64 -1.74 7.90
N SER A 107 -9.94 -1.91 6.61
CA SER A 107 -11.27 -1.62 6.06
C SER A 107 -12.35 -2.43 6.80
N GLY A 108 -13.60 -1.98 6.78
CA GLY A 108 -14.71 -2.75 7.35
C GLY A 108 -14.85 -4.12 6.69
N ILE A 109 -14.55 -4.23 5.40
CA ILE A 109 -14.52 -5.50 4.66
C ILE A 109 -13.44 -6.42 5.23
N ARG A 110 -12.23 -5.93 5.43
CA ARG A 110 -11.14 -6.73 6.04
C ARG A 110 -11.48 -7.19 7.46
N GLN A 111 -12.15 -6.36 8.24
CA GLN A 111 -12.63 -6.76 9.57
C GLN A 111 -13.68 -7.88 9.48
N ALA A 112 -14.60 -7.80 8.53
CA ALA A 112 -15.61 -8.83 8.29
C ALA A 112 -14.97 -10.16 7.82
N ILE A 113 -13.94 -10.11 6.95
CA ILE A 113 -13.19 -11.29 6.52
C ILE A 113 -12.52 -11.97 7.72
N VAL A 114 -11.84 -11.21 8.55
CA VAL A 114 -11.19 -11.74 9.77
C VAL A 114 -12.21 -12.36 10.72
N ALA A 115 -13.35 -11.71 10.92
CA ALA A 115 -14.44 -12.23 11.77
C ALA A 115 -15.10 -13.50 11.20
N SER A 116 -15.10 -13.64 9.87
CA SER A 116 -15.65 -14.83 9.19
C SER A 116 -14.75 -16.07 9.33
N GLY A 117 -13.46 -15.89 9.63
CA GLY A 117 -12.51 -16.98 9.76
C GLY A 117 -12.47 -17.87 8.51
N GLU A 118 -12.49 -19.18 8.69
CA GLU A 118 -12.42 -20.14 7.58
C GLU A 118 -13.53 -19.99 6.53
N ARG A 119 -14.68 -19.44 6.91
CA ARG A 119 -15.80 -19.18 5.99
C ARG A 119 -15.47 -18.13 4.92
N ALA A 120 -14.43 -17.33 5.11
CA ALA A 120 -13.98 -16.37 4.10
C ALA A 120 -13.27 -17.03 2.91
N ASN A 121 -12.74 -18.25 3.07
CA ASN A 121 -12.16 -19.02 1.97
C ASN A 121 -13.22 -19.97 1.40
N LEU A 122 -13.98 -19.50 0.42
CA LEU A 122 -15.03 -20.28 -0.21
C LEU A 122 -14.47 -21.44 -1.03
N VAL A 123 -13.30 -21.25 -1.64
CA VAL A 123 -12.67 -22.29 -2.48
C VAL A 123 -12.28 -23.50 -1.66
N ALA A 124 -11.77 -23.30 -0.44
CA ALA A 124 -11.41 -24.40 0.46
C ALA A 124 -12.62 -25.24 0.93
N GLN A 125 -13.84 -24.78 0.68
CA GLN A 125 -15.08 -25.48 1.04
C GLN A 125 -15.67 -26.30 -0.12
N LEU A 126 -15.11 -26.17 -1.33
CA LEU A 126 -15.54 -26.92 -2.51
C LEU A 126 -14.86 -28.29 -2.53
N GLU A 127 -15.64 -29.35 -2.71
CA GLU A 127 -15.13 -30.70 -2.94
C GLU A 127 -14.62 -30.86 -4.38
N HIS A 128 -15.32 -30.25 -5.33
CA HIS A 128 -14.97 -30.15 -6.74
C HIS A 128 -15.16 -28.72 -7.22
N ILE A 129 -14.43 -28.34 -8.24
CA ILE A 129 -14.58 -27.04 -8.89
C ILE A 129 -15.01 -27.28 -10.33
N GLU A 130 -16.17 -26.76 -10.65
CA GLU A 130 -16.74 -26.86 -12.00
C GLU A 130 -16.10 -25.81 -12.95
N LEU A 131 -16.22 -26.07 -14.24
CA LEU A 131 -15.80 -25.13 -15.28
C LEU A 131 -16.54 -23.79 -15.10
N PHE A 132 -15.81 -22.69 -15.08
CA PHE A 132 -16.30 -21.31 -14.88
C PHE A 132 -16.81 -20.99 -13.45
N GLU A 133 -16.61 -21.88 -12.49
CA GLU A 133 -17.05 -21.65 -11.12
C GLU A 133 -16.07 -20.79 -10.33
N VAL A 134 -14.75 -20.99 -10.51
CA VAL A 134 -13.71 -20.29 -9.74
C VAL A 134 -12.70 -19.63 -10.67
N ALA A 135 -12.50 -18.36 -10.48
CA ALA A 135 -11.38 -17.60 -11.05
C ALA A 135 -10.44 -17.12 -9.94
N TYR A 136 -9.15 -17.15 -10.20
CA TYR A 136 -8.09 -16.64 -9.34
C TYR A 136 -7.54 -15.34 -9.88
N THR A 137 -7.14 -14.46 -8.99
CA THR A 137 -6.44 -13.22 -9.36
C THR A 137 -5.44 -12.83 -8.29
N ASP A 138 -4.36 -12.21 -8.71
CA ASP A 138 -3.33 -11.67 -7.85
C ASP A 138 -2.46 -10.69 -8.63
N PHE A 139 -1.89 -9.68 -7.95
CA PHE A 139 -0.93 -8.81 -8.57
C PHE A 139 0.43 -9.49 -8.72
N THR A 140 1.10 -9.21 -9.83
CA THR A 140 2.49 -9.61 -10.00
C THR A 140 3.30 -8.47 -10.62
N GLU A 141 4.52 -8.30 -10.12
CA GLU A 141 5.46 -7.32 -10.67
C GLU A 141 6.10 -7.87 -11.94
N LEU A 142 6.11 -7.06 -13.00
CA LEU A 142 6.86 -7.24 -14.23
C LEU A 142 8.03 -6.28 -14.27
N VAL A 143 9.15 -6.77 -14.76
CA VAL A 143 10.37 -5.97 -14.96
C VAL A 143 10.58 -5.79 -16.45
N TYR A 144 10.82 -4.54 -16.88
CA TYR A 144 11.01 -4.17 -18.30
C TYR A 144 12.11 -3.12 -18.48
N ALA A 145 12.34 -2.63 -19.69
CA ALA A 145 13.39 -1.68 -20.04
C ALA A 145 14.78 -2.16 -19.55
N ASP A 146 15.17 -3.37 -19.98
CA ASP A 146 16.41 -4.03 -19.58
C ASP A 146 16.59 -4.17 -18.04
N GLY A 147 15.49 -4.33 -17.33
CA GLY A 147 15.52 -4.47 -15.88
C GLY A 147 15.48 -3.16 -15.07
N ARG A 148 15.37 -2.02 -15.77
CA ARG A 148 15.43 -0.69 -15.13
C ARG A 148 14.08 -0.17 -14.64
N ARG A 149 12.96 -0.72 -15.14
CA ARG A 149 11.61 -0.28 -14.81
C ARG A 149 10.77 -1.44 -14.34
N LYS A 150 9.73 -1.12 -13.58
CA LYS A 150 8.76 -2.05 -13.05
C LYS A 150 7.36 -1.61 -13.39
N ALA A 151 6.50 -2.58 -13.62
CA ALA A 151 5.07 -2.42 -13.78
C ALA A 151 4.34 -3.56 -13.06
N HIS A 152 3.04 -3.42 -12.88
CA HIS A 152 2.20 -4.42 -12.24
C HIS A 152 1.24 -5.02 -13.27
N LEU A 153 1.10 -6.33 -13.24
CA LEU A 153 0.13 -7.09 -14.01
C LEU A 153 -0.88 -7.71 -13.04
N LEU A 154 -2.16 -7.62 -13.37
CA LEU A 154 -3.22 -8.36 -12.71
C LEU A 154 -3.94 -9.24 -13.74
N PRO A 155 -3.73 -10.54 -13.75
CA PRO A 155 -4.51 -11.50 -14.55
C PRO A 155 -5.68 -12.07 -13.74
N ILE A 156 -6.74 -12.51 -14.43
CA ILE A 156 -7.89 -13.23 -13.88
C ILE A 156 -8.00 -14.57 -14.61
N VAL A 157 -7.72 -15.66 -13.91
CA VAL A 157 -7.47 -17.00 -14.49
C VAL A 157 -8.49 -18.01 -14.00
N ASP A 158 -9.10 -18.77 -14.88
CA ASP A 158 -9.99 -19.87 -14.54
C ASP A 158 -9.26 -21.04 -13.88
N HIS A 159 -9.91 -21.67 -12.91
CA HIS A 159 -9.35 -22.83 -12.23
C HIS A 159 -9.22 -24.05 -13.14
N VAL A 160 -10.27 -24.39 -13.89
CA VAL A 160 -10.36 -25.64 -14.67
C VAL A 160 -9.70 -25.49 -16.02
N CYS A 161 -10.21 -24.60 -16.87
CA CYS A 161 -9.70 -24.46 -18.24
C CYS A 161 -8.42 -23.66 -18.36
N LYS A 162 -7.93 -23.04 -17.29
CA LYS A 162 -6.70 -22.21 -17.25
C LYS A 162 -6.76 -20.98 -18.16
N MET A 163 -7.94 -20.59 -18.62
CA MET A 163 -8.12 -19.41 -19.45
C MET A 163 -7.88 -18.13 -18.64
N VAL A 164 -7.15 -17.19 -19.23
CA VAL A 164 -7.06 -15.84 -18.70
C VAL A 164 -8.21 -15.03 -19.25
N TYR A 165 -9.21 -14.77 -18.42
CA TYR A 165 -10.41 -14.03 -18.81
C TYR A 165 -10.15 -12.56 -19.07
N GLY A 166 -9.27 -11.95 -18.26
CA GLY A 166 -8.92 -10.56 -18.39
C GLY A 166 -7.61 -10.25 -17.67
N TRP A 167 -6.98 -9.18 -18.08
CA TRP A 167 -5.74 -8.69 -17.49
C TRP A 167 -5.59 -7.19 -17.69
N ALA A 168 -4.76 -6.58 -16.87
CA ALA A 168 -4.34 -5.21 -17.06
C ALA A 168 -2.90 -5.01 -16.58
N VAL A 169 -2.19 -4.11 -17.24
CA VAL A 169 -0.83 -3.68 -16.86
C VAL A 169 -0.86 -2.20 -16.49
N GLY A 170 -0.06 -1.80 -15.50
CA GLY A 170 0.04 -0.41 -15.07
C GLY A 170 1.22 -0.17 -14.15
N GLU A 171 1.51 1.10 -13.88
CA GLU A 171 2.63 1.49 -13.02
C GLU A 171 2.37 1.19 -11.54
N HIS A 172 1.10 1.08 -11.14
CA HIS A 172 0.70 0.90 -9.76
C HIS A 172 -0.26 -0.29 -9.63
N ASP A 173 -0.12 -1.03 -8.52
CA ASP A 173 -1.01 -2.09 -8.06
C ASP A 173 -2.22 -1.50 -7.31
N ASP A 174 -3.07 -0.81 -8.04
CA ASP A 174 -4.20 -0.08 -7.48
C ASP A 174 -5.57 -0.65 -7.89
N THR A 175 -6.62 -0.13 -7.27
CA THR A 175 -8.00 -0.52 -7.56
C THR A 175 -8.39 -0.22 -9.01
N ALA A 176 -7.84 0.83 -9.63
CA ALA A 176 -8.15 1.17 -11.01
C ALA A 176 -7.59 0.11 -11.97
N LEU A 177 -6.38 -0.40 -11.71
CA LEU A 177 -5.78 -1.50 -12.45
C LEU A 177 -6.64 -2.77 -12.34
N ALA A 178 -7.03 -3.12 -11.12
CA ALA A 178 -7.87 -4.30 -10.87
C ALA A 178 -9.22 -4.21 -11.60
N LEU A 179 -9.87 -3.06 -11.55
CA LEU A 179 -11.14 -2.85 -12.24
C LEU A 179 -11.02 -2.87 -13.77
N ARG A 180 -9.89 -2.42 -14.34
CA ARG A 180 -9.62 -2.56 -15.79
C ARG A 180 -9.49 -4.03 -16.19
N ALA A 181 -8.76 -4.83 -15.43
CA ALA A 181 -8.64 -6.27 -15.67
C ALA A 181 -10.01 -6.97 -15.59
N TRP A 182 -10.82 -6.64 -14.58
CA TRP A 182 -12.18 -7.14 -14.44
C TRP A 182 -13.09 -6.74 -15.60
N GLN A 183 -13.01 -5.49 -16.04
CA GLN A 183 -13.79 -5.03 -17.19
C GLN A 183 -13.43 -5.81 -18.47
N ARG A 184 -12.14 -6.11 -18.68
CA ARG A 184 -11.69 -6.95 -19.79
C ARG A 184 -12.23 -8.39 -19.65
N ALA A 185 -12.20 -8.95 -18.44
CA ALA A 185 -12.79 -10.27 -18.17
C ALA A 185 -14.28 -10.32 -18.52
N LYS A 186 -15.04 -9.27 -18.19
CA LYS A 186 -16.47 -9.20 -18.58
C LYS A 186 -16.68 -9.18 -20.09
N GLN A 187 -15.80 -8.55 -20.85
CA GLN A 187 -15.85 -8.60 -22.32
C GLN A 187 -15.64 -10.04 -22.83
N THR A 188 -14.67 -10.75 -22.25
CA THR A 188 -14.42 -12.16 -22.57
C THR A 188 -15.61 -13.05 -22.19
N PHE A 189 -16.21 -12.84 -21.01
CA PHE A 189 -17.42 -13.57 -20.60
C PHE A 189 -18.58 -13.35 -21.58
N GLN A 190 -18.77 -12.13 -22.05
CA GLN A 190 -19.80 -11.82 -23.05
C GLN A 190 -19.49 -12.45 -24.40
N GLN A 191 -18.24 -12.40 -24.86
CA GLN A 191 -17.84 -12.98 -26.15
C GLN A 191 -17.98 -14.50 -26.20
N LEU A 192 -17.69 -15.15 -25.07
CA LEU A 192 -17.72 -16.60 -24.95
C LEU A 192 -19.01 -17.14 -24.31
N ASP A 193 -20.00 -16.30 -24.06
CA ASP A 193 -21.26 -16.66 -23.40
C ASP A 193 -21.00 -17.44 -22.08
N ILE A 194 -20.13 -16.89 -21.21
CA ILE A 194 -19.79 -17.46 -19.90
C ILE A 194 -20.62 -16.76 -18.83
N PRO A 195 -21.47 -17.50 -18.09
CA PRO A 195 -22.19 -16.93 -16.96
C PRO A 195 -21.23 -16.67 -15.81
N TYR A 196 -21.08 -15.43 -15.38
CA TYR A 196 -20.20 -15.10 -14.26
C TYR A 196 -20.93 -14.65 -12.97
N ALA A 197 -22.25 -14.49 -13.01
CA ALA A 197 -23.03 -14.26 -11.79
C ALA A 197 -22.97 -15.53 -10.91
N GLY A 198 -22.53 -15.36 -9.67
CA GLY A 198 -22.26 -16.47 -8.75
C GLY A 198 -20.87 -17.08 -8.84
N MET A 199 -20.06 -16.74 -9.85
CA MET A 199 -18.65 -17.13 -9.93
C MET A 199 -17.91 -16.71 -8.66
N ILE A 200 -16.98 -17.52 -8.21
CA ILE A 200 -16.10 -17.21 -7.09
C ILE A 200 -14.82 -16.58 -7.64
N VAL A 201 -14.50 -15.37 -7.23
CA VAL A 201 -13.19 -14.74 -7.48
C VAL A 201 -12.36 -14.85 -6.22
N HIS A 202 -11.28 -15.64 -6.29
CA HIS A 202 -10.38 -15.92 -5.19
C HIS A 202 -9.10 -15.10 -5.30
N HIS A 203 -8.73 -14.42 -4.21
CA HIS A 203 -7.55 -13.56 -4.12
C HIS A 203 -7.06 -13.47 -2.67
N ASP A 204 -5.95 -12.81 -2.46
CA ASP A 204 -5.42 -12.52 -1.13
C ASP A 204 -6.19 -11.40 -0.41
N GLN A 205 -5.72 -11.00 0.76
CA GLN A 205 -6.29 -9.92 1.56
C GLN A 205 -5.58 -8.57 1.33
N ASP A 206 -5.07 -8.32 0.13
CA ASP A 206 -4.49 -7.03 -0.21
C ASP A 206 -5.51 -5.89 -0.04
N ALA A 207 -5.00 -4.68 0.16
CA ALA A 207 -5.81 -3.49 0.38
C ALA A 207 -6.75 -3.18 -0.80
N VAL A 208 -6.34 -3.50 -2.03
CA VAL A 208 -7.15 -3.35 -3.25
C VAL A 208 -8.37 -4.25 -3.19
N PHE A 209 -8.18 -5.54 -2.90
CA PHE A 209 -9.24 -6.53 -2.88
C PHE A 209 -10.14 -6.45 -1.66
N THR A 210 -9.66 -5.89 -0.55
CA THR A 210 -10.46 -5.56 0.63
C THR A 210 -11.02 -4.13 0.60
N GLY A 211 -10.86 -3.44 -0.52
CA GLY A 211 -11.38 -2.10 -0.77
C GLY A 211 -12.85 -2.11 -1.16
N TYR A 212 -13.55 -0.99 -0.83
CA TYR A 212 -14.98 -0.85 -1.12
C TYR A 212 -15.31 -0.88 -2.61
N GLU A 213 -14.51 -0.24 -3.45
CA GLU A 213 -14.76 -0.13 -4.89
C GLU A 213 -14.70 -1.49 -5.59
N TRP A 214 -13.72 -2.33 -5.26
CA TRP A 214 -13.61 -3.70 -5.75
C TRP A 214 -14.81 -4.54 -5.32
N ALA A 215 -15.07 -4.60 -4.01
CA ALA A 215 -16.19 -5.38 -3.48
C ALA A 215 -17.54 -4.91 -4.02
N ARG A 216 -17.78 -3.60 -4.14
CA ARG A 216 -18.99 -3.05 -4.73
C ARG A 216 -19.16 -3.46 -6.18
N GLN A 217 -18.08 -3.39 -6.97
CA GLN A 217 -18.15 -3.78 -8.39
C GLN A 217 -18.50 -5.27 -8.53
N LEU A 218 -17.75 -6.15 -7.86
CA LEU A 218 -17.92 -7.58 -8.06
C LEU A 218 -19.17 -8.13 -7.37
N ILE A 219 -19.39 -7.80 -6.10
CA ILE A 219 -20.52 -8.36 -5.34
C ILE A 219 -21.83 -7.70 -5.72
N VAL A 220 -21.88 -6.35 -5.69
CA VAL A 220 -23.16 -5.64 -5.78
C VAL A 220 -23.62 -5.47 -7.21
N LYS A 221 -22.69 -5.12 -8.13
CA LYS A 221 -23.07 -4.87 -9.53
C LYS A 221 -23.07 -6.14 -10.38
N ASP A 222 -22.08 -7.01 -10.18
CA ASP A 222 -21.83 -8.15 -11.07
C ASP A 222 -22.27 -9.49 -10.46
N GLY A 223 -22.70 -9.52 -9.20
CA GLY A 223 -23.23 -10.71 -8.53
C GLY A 223 -22.19 -11.81 -8.26
N VAL A 224 -20.92 -11.45 -8.24
CA VAL A 224 -19.79 -12.36 -8.01
C VAL A 224 -19.60 -12.62 -6.52
N ARG A 225 -19.09 -13.77 -6.16
CA ARG A 225 -18.73 -14.14 -4.79
C ARG A 225 -17.23 -13.95 -4.57
N LEU A 226 -16.84 -13.23 -3.52
CA LEU A 226 -15.43 -13.07 -3.19
C LEU A 226 -14.98 -14.14 -2.20
N SER A 227 -13.82 -14.72 -2.47
CA SER A 227 -13.14 -15.70 -1.64
C SER A 227 -11.73 -15.19 -1.31
N PHE A 228 -11.32 -15.35 -0.04
CA PHE A 228 -10.08 -14.77 0.45
C PHE A 228 -9.14 -15.85 0.99
N THR A 229 -7.85 -15.76 0.66
CA THR A 229 -6.83 -16.58 1.31
C THR A 229 -6.78 -16.27 2.81
N LEU A 230 -6.53 -17.27 3.63
CA LEU A 230 -6.39 -17.11 5.08
C LEU A 230 -4.92 -17.13 5.52
N ARG A 231 -4.09 -17.86 4.79
CA ARG A 231 -2.67 -18.08 5.10
C ARG A 231 -1.73 -17.39 4.10
N GLY A 232 -2.24 -16.33 3.45
CA GLY A 232 -1.49 -15.58 2.44
C GLY A 232 -1.18 -16.41 1.20
N PHE A 233 0.04 -16.28 0.65
CA PHE A 233 0.46 -16.93 -0.59
C PHE A 233 0.26 -18.46 -0.62
N LYS A 234 0.28 -19.14 0.52
CA LYS A 234 0.09 -20.60 0.58
C LYS A 234 -1.30 -21.08 0.15
N ASP A 235 -2.28 -20.20 0.16
CA ASP A 235 -3.66 -20.52 -0.20
C ASP A 235 -4.03 -20.08 -1.63
N ASN A 236 -3.05 -19.55 -2.42
CA ASN A 236 -3.25 -19.17 -3.83
C ASN A 236 -2.14 -19.73 -4.73
N PRO A 237 -1.88 -21.05 -4.70
CA PRO A 237 -0.82 -21.70 -5.47
C PRO A 237 -1.05 -21.61 -6.99
N GLU A 238 -2.31 -21.49 -7.42
CA GLU A 238 -2.66 -21.35 -8.84
C GLU A 238 -2.07 -20.06 -9.41
N MET A 239 -2.24 -18.93 -8.72
CA MET A 239 -1.70 -17.64 -9.18
C MET A 239 -0.18 -17.57 -9.07
N GLU A 240 0.41 -18.14 -8.01
CA GLU A 240 1.86 -18.24 -7.88
C GLU A 240 2.47 -19.00 -9.05
N SER A 241 1.88 -20.16 -9.37
CA SER A 241 2.30 -21.01 -10.50
C SER A 241 2.10 -20.33 -11.85
N PHE A 242 0.96 -19.66 -12.06
CA PHE A 242 0.67 -18.92 -13.29
C PHE A 242 1.66 -17.76 -13.47
N ASN A 243 1.77 -16.89 -12.48
CA ASN A 243 2.62 -15.71 -12.51
C ASN A 243 4.11 -16.07 -12.69
N GLY A 244 4.57 -17.12 -12.01
CA GLY A 244 5.94 -17.63 -12.15
C GLY A 244 6.24 -18.07 -13.58
N ARG A 245 5.39 -18.94 -14.14
CA ARG A 245 5.54 -19.44 -15.52
C ARG A 245 5.41 -18.34 -16.55
N PHE A 246 4.43 -17.46 -16.42
CA PHE A 246 4.25 -16.35 -17.36
C PHE A 246 5.50 -15.47 -17.45
N LYS A 247 6.07 -15.12 -16.29
CA LYS A 247 7.30 -14.29 -16.24
C LYS A 247 8.52 -15.03 -16.80
N GLU A 248 8.66 -16.33 -16.52
CA GLU A 248 9.80 -17.11 -16.98
C GLU A 248 9.74 -17.35 -18.49
N GLU A 249 8.58 -17.78 -19.00
CA GLU A 249 8.39 -18.08 -20.44
C GLU A 249 8.51 -16.83 -21.33
N ASN A 250 8.20 -15.64 -20.79
CA ASN A 250 8.19 -14.41 -21.56
C ASN A 250 9.31 -13.42 -21.17
N ARG A 251 10.28 -13.85 -20.37
CA ARG A 251 11.28 -12.98 -19.74
C ARG A 251 12.03 -12.07 -20.74
N SER A 252 12.47 -12.62 -21.86
CA SER A 252 13.21 -11.83 -22.86
C SER A 252 12.32 -10.73 -23.46
N LEU A 253 11.11 -11.07 -23.87
CA LEU A 253 10.18 -10.13 -24.48
C LEU A 253 9.77 -9.03 -23.51
N LEU A 254 9.53 -9.37 -22.23
CA LEU A 254 9.21 -8.40 -21.19
C LEU A 254 10.38 -7.43 -20.95
N LEU A 255 11.63 -7.91 -20.94
CA LEU A 255 12.82 -7.07 -20.74
C LEU A 255 13.13 -6.18 -21.94
N GLU A 256 12.83 -6.63 -23.15
CA GLU A 256 13.04 -5.88 -24.40
C GLU A 256 12.11 -4.67 -24.54
N ALA A 257 10.90 -4.72 -23.99
CA ALA A 257 9.97 -3.59 -23.99
C ALA A 257 10.60 -2.37 -23.31
N GLN A 258 10.70 -1.23 -23.99
CA GLN A 258 11.37 -0.03 -23.46
C GLN A 258 10.38 0.95 -22.82
N THR A 259 9.10 0.88 -23.20
CA THR A 259 8.02 1.72 -22.69
C THR A 259 6.92 0.88 -22.04
N LEU A 260 6.06 1.52 -21.26
CA LEU A 260 4.90 0.84 -20.68
C LEU A 260 3.94 0.37 -21.78
N ASP A 261 3.74 1.15 -22.82
CA ASP A 261 2.86 0.80 -23.92
C ASP A 261 3.38 -0.43 -24.69
N GLU A 262 4.68 -0.51 -24.98
CA GLU A 262 5.30 -1.71 -25.54
C GLU A 262 5.15 -2.92 -24.64
N LEU A 263 5.32 -2.74 -23.31
CA LEU A 263 5.09 -3.81 -22.34
C LEU A 263 3.64 -4.29 -22.37
N MET A 264 2.67 -3.39 -22.45
CA MET A 264 1.25 -3.73 -22.58
C MET A 264 0.97 -4.53 -23.84
N GLU A 265 1.53 -4.14 -24.98
CA GLU A 265 1.42 -4.88 -26.26
C GLU A 265 2.02 -6.29 -26.16
N VAL A 266 3.20 -6.42 -25.53
CA VAL A 266 3.83 -7.72 -25.29
C VAL A 266 2.93 -8.59 -24.43
N VAL A 267 2.41 -8.05 -23.32
CA VAL A 267 1.52 -8.81 -22.42
C VAL A 267 0.23 -9.22 -23.14
N ASP A 268 -0.37 -8.33 -23.94
CA ASP A 268 -1.58 -8.65 -24.71
C ASP A 268 -1.33 -9.82 -25.67
N GLN A 269 -0.27 -9.77 -26.47
CA GLN A 269 0.11 -10.85 -27.38
C GLN A 269 0.38 -12.17 -26.64
N ARG A 270 1.02 -12.12 -25.46
CA ARG A 270 1.35 -13.33 -24.70
C ARG A 270 0.16 -13.93 -23.97
N MET A 271 -0.80 -13.12 -23.57
CA MET A 271 -2.08 -13.62 -23.01
C MET A 271 -2.96 -14.22 -24.09
N ASP A 272 -3.01 -13.61 -25.27
CA ASP A 272 -3.73 -14.19 -26.41
C ASP A 272 -3.09 -15.51 -26.84
N TYR A 273 -1.76 -15.59 -26.94
CA TYR A 273 -1.04 -16.85 -27.18
C TYR A 273 -1.38 -17.90 -26.09
N HIS A 274 -1.38 -17.52 -24.81
CA HIS A 274 -1.73 -18.40 -23.71
C HIS A 274 -3.13 -18.99 -23.88
N ASN A 275 -4.10 -18.19 -24.26
CA ASN A 275 -5.50 -18.60 -24.39
C ASN A 275 -5.77 -19.42 -25.63
N VAL A 276 -5.11 -19.11 -26.76
CA VAL A 276 -5.48 -19.67 -28.07
C VAL A 276 -4.53 -20.78 -28.53
N GLU A 277 -3.24 -20.69 -28.23
CA GLU A 277 -2.24 -21.57 -28.82
C GLU A 277 -1.49 -22.43 -27.78
N ARG A 278 -1.18 -21.85 -26.60
CA ARG A 278 -0.37 -22.52 -25.61
C ARG A 278 -1.06 -23.77 -25.07
N ARG A 279 -0.38 -24.93 -25.15
CA ARG A 279 -0.87 -26.21 -24.63
C ARG A 279 -0.66 -26.34 -23.13
N HIS A 280 -1.66 -26.85 -22.42
CA HIS A 280 -1.62 -27.06 -20.98
C HIS A 280 -1.82 -28.53 -20.63
N SER A 281 -0.89 -29.10 -19.88
CA SER A 281 -0.94 -30.54 -19.51
C SER A 281 -2.14 -30.88 -18.64
N SER A 282 -2.58 -29.96 -17.78
CA SER A 282 -3.73 -30.16 -16.89
C SER A 282 -5.08 -30.26 -17.61
N ILE A 283 -5.15 -29.87 -18.87
CA ILE A 283 -6.37 -29.89 -19.69
C ILE A 283 -6.14 -30.66 -20.98
N GLY A 284 -5.40 -31.78 -20.92
CA GLY A 284 -5.24 -32.68 -22.06
C GLY A 284 -4.32 -32.16 -23.18
N TYR A 285 -3.36 -31.29 -22.88
CA TYR A 285 -2.42 -30.70 -23.87
C TYR A 285 -3.08 -29.91 -24.99
N VAL A 286 -4.20 -29.27 -24.70
CA VAL A 286 -4.85 -28.32 -25.60
C VAL A 286 -4.73 -26.89 -25.05
N SER A 287 -5.12 -25.90 -25.86
CA SER A 287 -5.23 -24.52 -25.37
C SER A 287 -6.54 -24.33 -24.59
N PRO A 288 -6.62 -23.33 -23.72
CA PRO A 288 -7.84 -22.99 -22.96
C PRO A 288 -9.09 -22.86 -23.84
N VAL A 289 -8.98 -22.14 -24.96
CA VAL A 289 -10.11 -21.99 -25.90
C VAL A 289 -10.52 -23.32 -26.49
N ALA A 290 -9.57 -24.13 -26.96
CA ALA A 290 -9.87 -25.45 -27.51
C ALA A 290 -10.47 -26.41 -26.47
N TYR A 291 -10.07 -26.31 -25.20
CA TYR A 291 -10.66 -27.06 -24.10
C TYR A 291 -12.15 -26.69 -23.90
N ILE A 292 -12.45 -25.41 -23.83
CA ILE A 292 -13.84 -24.92 -23.69
C ILE A 292 -14.71 -25.41 -24.85
N GLU A 293 -14.19 -25.38 -26.09
CA GLU A 293 -14.90 -25.87 -27.26
C GLU A 293 -15.19 -27.37 -27.17
N ARG A 294 -14.22 -28.18 -26.71
CA ARG A 294 -14.39 -29.62 -26.50
C ARG A 294 -15.46 -29.96 -25.46
N VAL A 295 -15.41 -29.30 -24.29
CA VAL A 295 -16.41 -29.47 -23.24
C VAL A 295 -17.81 -29.13 -23.76
N ARG A 296 -17.95 -28.00 -24.46
CA ARG A 296 -19.23 -27.56 -25.03
C ARG A 296 -19.74 -28.50 -26.12
N SER A 297 -18.86 -29.17 -26.82
CA SER A 297 -19.22 -30.17 -27.84
C SER A 297 -19.51 -31.57 -27.27
N GLY A 298 -19.41 -31.76 -25.95
CA GLY A 298 -19.59 -33.04 -25.28
C GLY A 298 -18.47 -34.05 -25.57
N LEU A 299 -17.28 -33.58 -25.94
CA LEU A 299 -16.11 -34.41 -26.23
C LEU A 299 -15.22 -34.64 -25.00
N GLU A 300 -15.44 -33.87 -23.94
CA GLU A 300 -14.81 -34.03 -22.62
C GLU A 300 -15.86 -33.79 -21.53
N GLU A 301 -15.84 -34.62 -20.46
CA GLU A 301 -16.66 -34.49 -19.25
C GLU A 301 -15.88 -33.76 -18.14
#